data_e09da733a087a8733811f804b120c1eb
#
_entry.id   e09da733a087a8733811f804b120c1eb
#
_cell.length_a   1.000
_cell.length_b   1.000
_cell.length_c   1.000
_cell.angle_alpha   90.00
_cell.angle_beta   90.00
_cell.angle_gamma   90.00
#
_symmetry.space_group_name_H-M   'P 1'
#
loop_
_entity.id
_entity.type
_entity.pdbx_description
1 polymer ?
#
loop_
_entity_poly.entity_id
_entity_poly.type
_entity_poly.pdbx_seq_one_letter_code
_entity_poly.pdbx_strand_id
1 'polypeptide(L)'
;MNDRALLLRMAVVSTILFGFYLALVQVALWLGLGWAPIVVGLVLFVTVQYVIGTRGVLHQIAAADISEEDFAAFVEEYERTAESMGFEEPPRLMVAWLGVPNALAVGRKGNGTVILSAELIYLLDFDEAAAVAAHELAHLKNRDSIFMVVGESLSTLIGLAVLLVIGISDNPLVNIIALVLGMISKLFTMLFVLALSRYREYAADRDAAAAMGSGDPLARALRKIEASADPSRAAVPENVNALCFSPVSMGLLTGLLSTHPPTERRIERLQSR
;
A
#
# COMPACT_ATOMS: atom_id res chain seq x y z
N MET A 1 -14.31 -14.33 -7.67
CA MET A 1 -14.69 -14.30 -6.23
C MET A 1 -15.71 -13.19 -6.07
N ASN A 2 -16.85 -13.45 -5.41
CA ASN A 2 -17.92 -12.47 -5.27
C ASN A 2 -17.41 -11.29 -4.41
N ASP A 3 -17.79 -10.04 -4.74
CA ASP A 3 -17.37 -8.82 -4.01
C ASP A 3 -17.70 -8.89 -2.51
N ARG A 4 -18.80 -9.55 -2.15
CA ARG A 4 -19.15 -9.81 -0.74
C ARG A 4 -18.13 -10.69 -0.02
N ALA A 5 -17.55 -11.69 -0.69
CA ALA A 5 -16.51 -12.54 -0.09
C ALA A 5 -15.18 -11.77 0.08
N LEU A 6 -14.88 -10.83 -0.82
CA LEU A 6 -13.72 -9.95 -0.69
C LEU A 6 -13.88 -9.02 0.53
N LEU A 7 -15.02 -8.33 0.63
CA LEU A 7 -15.34 -7.44 1.74
C LEU A 7 -15.34 -8.19 3.09
N LEU A 8 -15.91 -9.41 3.13
CA LEU A 8 -15.89 -10.22 4.35
C LEU A 8 -14.47 -10.57 4.79
N ARG A 9 -13.59 -10.96 3.87
CA ARG A 9 -12.20 -11.26 4.18
C ARG A 9 -11.44 -10.03 4.67
N MET A 10 -11.63 -8.87 4.04
CA MET A 10 -11.07 -7.61 4.51
C MET A 10 -11.55 -7.27 5.92
N ALA A 11 -12.86 -7.41 6.19
CA ALA A 11 -13.44 -7.17 7.51
C ALA A 11 -12.85 -8.11 8.57
N VAL A 12 -12.72 -9.41 8.27
CA VAL A 12 -12.12 -10.38 9.19
C VAL A 12 -10.68 -10.01 9.53
N VAL A 13 -9.84 -9.73 8.51
CA VAL A 13 -8.44 -9.35 8.71
C VAL A 13 -8.33 -8.06 9.52
N SER A 14 -9.14 -7.04 9.20
CA SER A 14 -9.15 -5.77 9.93
C SER A 14 -9.59 -5.95 11.38
N THR A 15 -10.57 -6.82 11.65
CA THR A 15 -11.04 -7.14 13.01
C THR A 15 -9.94 -7.80 13.84
N ILE A 16 -9.17 -8.71 13.23
CA ILE A 16 -8.04 -9.37 13.92
C ILE A 16 -6.94 -8.36 14.25
N LEU A 17 -6.56 -7.49 13.29
CA LEU A 17 -5.60 -6.41 13.54
C LEU A 17 -6.07 -5.47 14.64
N PHE A 18 -7.35 -5.11 14.66
CA PHE A 18 -7.95 -4.31 15.72
C PHE A 18 -7.88 -5.00 17.09
N GLY A 19 -8.10 -6.33 17.13
CA GLY A 19 -7.92 -7.14 18.34
C GLY A 19 -6.50 -7.06 18.92
N PHE A 20 -5.47 -7.05 18.08
CA PHE A 20 -4.09 -6.83 18.52
C PHE A 20 -3.88 -5.44 19.14
N TYR A 21 -4.44 -4.37 18.57
CA TYR A 21 -4.40 -3.05 19.17
C TYR A 21 -5.08 -3.01 20.54
N LEU A 22 -6.26 -3.65 20.67
CA LEU A 22 -6.96 -3.73 21.95
C LEU A 22 -6.12 -4.48 22.99
N ALA A 23 -5.44 -5.56 22.60
CA ALA A 23 -4.56 -6.29 23.51
C ALA A 23 -3.39 -5.42 24.00
N LEU A 24 -2.76 -4.63 23.12
CA LEU A 24 -1.70 -3.70 23.52
C LEU A 24 -2.23 -2.61 24.47
N VAL A 25 -3.41 -2.06 24.20
CA VAL A 25 -4.08 -1.10 25.09
C VAL A 25 -4.34 -1.71 26.46
N GLN A 26 -4.83 -2.97 26.51
CA GLN A 26 -5.09 -3.67 27.76
C GLN A 26 -3.81 -3.88 28.59
N VAL A 27 -2.70 -4.24 27.93
CA VAL A 27 -1.40 -4.33 28.59
C VAL A 27 -0.95 -2.99 29.16
N ALA A 28 -1.10 -1.90 28.40
CA ALA A 28 -0.74 -0.58 28.85
C ALA A 28 -1.58 -0.11 30.07
N LEU A 29 -2.89 -0.42 30.08
CA LEU A 29 -3.77 -0.16 31.22
C LEU A 29 -3.34 -0.99 32.45
N TRP A 30 -2.97 -2.24 32.24
CA TRP A 30 -2.48 -3.09 33.32
C TRP A 30 -1.15 -2.61 33.93
N LEU A 31 -0.30 -1.97 33.11
CA LEU A 31 0.92 -1.29 33.56
C LEU A 31 0.63 0.06 34.28
N GLY A 32 -0.64 0.41 34.47
CA GLY A 32 -1.03 1.63 35.20
C GLY A 32 -1.07 2.90 34.36
N LEU A 33 -0.93 2.78 33.03
CA LEU A 33 -1.13 3.92 32.14
C LEU A 33 -2.64 4.28 32.07
N GLY A 34 -2.94 5.55 32.16
CA GLY A 34 -4.33 6.05 31.99
C GLY A 34 -4.76 5.95 30.51
N TRP A 35 -6.09 5.82 30.22
CA TRP A 35 -6.64 5.71 28.91
C TRP A 35 -6.39 6.92 28.01
N ALA A 36 -6.39 8.19 28.58
CA ALA A 36 -6.18 9.38 27.79
C ALA A 36 -4.76 9.44 27.17
N PRO A 37 -3.66 9.24 27.93
CA PRO A 37 -2.32 9.20 27.34
C PRO A 37 -2.11 8.04 26.35
N ILE A 38 -2.77 6.88 26.56
CA ILE A 38 -2.68 5.76 25.60
C ILE A 38 -3.29 6.16 24.25
N VAL A 39 -4.51 6.69 24.27
CA VAL A 39 -5.22 7.08 23.04
C VAL A 39 -4.48 8.21 22.32
N VAL A 40 -4.07 9.25 23.05
CA VAL A 40 -3.32 10.37 22.47
C VAL A 40 -2.00 9.90 21.89
N GLY A 41 -1.26 9.07 22.63
CA GLY A 41 0.03 8.52 22.17
C GLY A 41 -0.13 7.66 20.92
N LEU A 42 -1.15 6.80 20.85
CA LEU A 42 -1.41 5.96 19.68
C LEU A 42 -1.79 6.81 18.45
N VAL A 43 -2.70 7.77 18.61
CA VAL A 43 -3.09 8.66 17.51
C VAL A 43 -1.90 9.48 17.02
N LEU A 44 -1.12 10.05 17.94
CA LEU A 44 0.08 10.80 17.58
C LEU A 44 1.10 9.92 16.85
N PHE A 45 1.35 8.72 17.35
CA PHE A 45 2.30 7.77 16.76
C PHE A 45 1.91 7.40 15.31
N VAL A 46 0.66 7.00 15.08
CA VAL A 46 0.16 6.65 13.74
C VAL A 46 0.19 7.88 12.82
N THR A 47 -0.16 9.07 13.34
CA THR A 47 -0.14 10.32 12.57
C THR A 47 1.29 10.67 12.15
N VAL A 48 2.25 10.57 13.07
CA VAL A 48 3.67 10.84 12.79
C VAL A 48 4.19 9.85 11.75
N GLN A 49 3.92 8.56 11.90
CA GLN A 49 4.30 7.56 10.91
C GLN A 49 3.71 7.84 9.52
N TYR A 50 2.42 8.19 9.46
CA TYR A 50 1.76 8.55 8.20
C TYR A 50 2.42 9.78 7.54
N VAL A 51 2.66 10.83 8.32
CA VAL A 51 3.27 12.08 7.80
C VAL A 51 4.70 11.84 7.33
N ILE A 52 5.50 11.13 8.14
CA ILE A 52 6.91 10.81 7.78
C ILE A 52 6.94 9.90 6.54
N GLY A 53 6.11 8.86 6.50
CA GLY A 53 6.05 7.95 5.36
C GLY A 53 5.64 8.67 4.08
N THR A 54 4.55 9.43 4.11
CA THR A 54 4.04 10.16 2.95
C THR A 54 5.03 11.21 2.43
N ARG A 55 5.56 12.06 3.33
CA ARG A 55 6.52 13.09 2.94
C ARG A 55 7.88 12.51 2.56
N GLY A 56 8.29 11.44 3.24
CA GLY A 56 9.55 10.76 2.95
C GLY A 56 9.59 10.21 1.53
N VAL A 57 8.51 9.57 1.09
CA VAL A 57 8.38 9.05 -0.28
C VAL A 57 8.45 10.19 -1.29
N LEU A 58 7.64 11.24 -1.13
CA LEU A 58 7.64 12.39 -2.04
C LEU A 58 8.99 13.12 -2.10
N HIS A 59 9.72 13.13 -0.99
CA HIS A 59 11.04 13.79 -0.93
C HIS A 59 12.16 12.96 -1.56
N GLN A 60 12.03 11.62 -1.49
CA GLN A 60 13.03 10.70 -2.06
C GLN A 60 12.86 10.51 -3.56
N ILE A 61 11.64 10.69 -4.07
CA ILE A 61 11.33 10.61 -5.49
C ILE A 61 11.43 12.02 -6.07
N ALA A 62 12.39 12.25 -6.97
CA ALA A 62 12.51 13.49 -7.72
C ALA A 62 11.41 13.53 -8.81
N ALA A 63 10.15 13.70 -8.38
CA ALA A 63 9.01 13.78 -9.27
C ALA A 63 8.75 15.23 -9.69
N ALA A 64 8.35 15.42 -10.95
CA ALA A 64 7.89 16.68 -11.50
C ALA A 64 6.41 16.60 -11.89
N ASP A 65 5.71 17.72 -11.91
CA ASP A 65 4.37 17.76 -12.47
C ASP A 65 4.40 17.35 -13.94
N ILE A 66 3.39 16.60 -14.38
CA ILE A 66 3.29 16.22 -15.77
C ILE A 66 3.05 17.48 -16.62
N SER A 67 3.70 17.58 -17.79
CA SER A 67 3.51 18.70 -18.69
C SER A 67 2.13 18.62 -19.33
N GLU A 68 1.27 19.59 -19.05
CA GLU A 68 -0.05 19.69 -19.70
C GLU A 68 0.06 19.94 -21.20
N GLU A 69 1.11 20.60 -21.66
CA GLU A 69 1.32 20.86 -23.11
C GLU A 69 1.63 19.57 -23.86
N ASP A 70 2.47 18.69 -23.30
CA ASP A 70 2.89 17.45 -23.96
C ASP A 70 1.89 16.30 -23.76
N PHE A 71 1.12 16.32 -22.68
CA PHE A 71 0.25 15.23 -22.25
C PHE A 71 -1.22 15.64 -22.04
N ALA A 72 -1.70 16.71 -22.71
CA ALA A 72 -3.03 17.29 -22.51
C ALA A 72 -4.17 16.24 -22.53
N ALA A 73 -4.18 15.35 -23.53
CA ALA A 73 -5.20 14.31 -23.64
C ALA A 73 -5.14 13.29 -22.48
N PHE A 74 -3.95 13.02 -21.94
CA PHE A 74 -3.78 12.11 -20.82
C PHE A 74 -4.24 12.76 -19.51
N VAL A 75 -3.92 14.02 -19.31
CA VAL A 75 -4.36 14.80 -18.13
C VAL A 75 -5.89 14.89 -18.12
N GLU A 76 -6.51 15.21 -19.26
CA GLU A 76 -7.98 15.27 -19.39
C GLU A 76 -8.64 13.92 -19.08
N GLU A 77 -8.09 12.80 -19.58
CA GLU A 77 -8.59 11.45 -19.28
C GLU A 77 -8.44 11.11 -17.80
N TYR A 78 -7.30 11.48 -17.20
CA TYR A 78 -7.04 11.29 -15.78
C TYR A 78 -8.03 12.06 -14.90
N GLU A 79 -8.26 13.34 -15.19
CA GLU A 79 -9.20 14.19 -14.47
C GLU A 79 -10.63 13.65 -14.56
N ARG A 80 -11.07 13.29 -15.77
CA ARG A 80 -12.38 12.68 -16.00
C ARG A 80 -12.54 11.37 -15.21
N THR A 81 -11.52 10.55 -15.19
CA THR A 81 -11.50 9.29 -14.42
C THR A 81 -11.58 9.58 -12.93
N ALA A 82 -10.83 10.54 -12.41
CA ALA A 82 -10.88 10.95 -11.02
C ALA A 82 -12.28 11.46 -10.62
N GLU A 83 -12.91 12.29 -11.43
CA GLU A 83 -14.28 12.76 -11.22
C GLU A 83 -15.27 11.60 -11.18
N SER A 84 -15.18 10.64 -12.13
CA SER A 84 -16.03 9.45 -12.16
C SER A 84 -15.89 8.59 -10.90
N MET A 85 -14.71 8.58 -10.29
CA MET A 85 -14.44 7.91 -9.03
C MET A 85 -14.88 8.71 -7.79
N GLY A 86 -15.38 9.93 -7.97
CA GLY A 86 -15.94 10.78 -6.93
C GLY A 86 -14.90 11.64 -6.21
N PHE A 87 -13.80 12.00 -6.86
CA PHE A 87 -12.92 13.05 -6.36
C PHE A 87 -13.54 14.41 -6.69
N GLU A 88 -13.56 15.33 -5.72
CA GLU A 88 -14.00 16.71 -5.91
C GLU A 88 -12.93 17.52 -6.66
N GLU A 89 -11.67 17.25 -6.33
CA GLU A 89 -10.51 17.77 -7.02
C GLU A 89 -9.62 16.57 -7.40
N PRO A 90 -9.17 16.49 -8.66
CA PRO A 90 -8.26 15.43 -9.09
C PRO A 90 -6.97 15.42 -8.25
N PRO A 91 -6.48 14.27 -7.79
CA PRO A 91 -5.19 14.18 -7.14
C PRO A 91 -4.09 14.66 -8.07
N ARG A 92 -3.02 15.25 -7.51
CA ARG A 92 -1.88 15.72 -8.29
C ARG A 92 -1.27 14.58 -9.10
N LEU A 93 -1.05 14.80 -10.38
CA LEU A 93 -0.41 13.84 -11.28
C LEU A 93 1.03 14.27 -11.56
N MET A 94 1.97 13.37 -11.28
CA MET A 94 3.40 13.63 -11.41
C MET A 94 4.09 12.53 -12.21
N VAL A 95 5.26 12.85 -12.74
CA VAL A 95 6.15 11.90 -13.42
C VAL A 95 7.51 11.89 -12.75
N ALA A 96 8.13 10.70 -12.69
CA ALA A 96 9.47 10.52 -12.15
C ALA A 96 10.26 9.46 -12.93
N TRP A 97 11.59 9.56 -12.89
CA TRP A 97 12.47 8.49 -13.39
C TRP A 97 12.74 7.52 -12.25
N LEU A 98 12.21 6.31 -12.35
CA LEU A 98 12.36 5.26 -11.32
C LEU A 98 13.32 4.13 -11.73
N GLY A 99 13.79 4.13 -12.99
CA GLY A 99 14.64 3.08 -13.56
C GLY A 99 13.87 1.82 -13.96
N VAL A 100 12.59 1.75 -13.62
CA VAL A 100 11.68 0.64 -13.95
C VAL A 100 10.28 1.18 -14.24
N PRO A 101 9.50 0.50 -15.13
CA PRO A 101 8.10 0.85 -15.36
C PRO A 101 7.28 0.62 -14.09
N ASN A 102 6.80 1.70 -13.48
CA ASN A 102 6.07 1.63 -12.24
C ASN A 102 5.12 2.82 -12.03
N ALA A 103 4.17 2.65 -11.12
CA ALA A 103 3.29 3.70 -10.63
C ALA A 103 3.13 3.60 -9.11
N LEU A 104 2.78 4.69 -8.48
CA LEU A 104 2.47 4.70 -7.06
C LEU A 104 1.52 5.85 -6.69
N ALA A 105 0.67 5.59 -5.71
CA ALA A 105 -0.21 6.57 -5.11
C ALA A 105 0.24 6.92 -3.69
N VAL A 106 0.43 8.19 -3.39
CA VAL A 106 0.87 8.69 -2.09
C VAL A 106 -0.18 9.63 -1.51
N GLY A 107 -0.56 9.41 -0.26
CA GLY A 107 -1.54 10.26 0.42
C GLY A 107 -2.92 9.62 0.53
N ARG A 108 -3.96 10.43 0.38
CA ARG A 108 -5.36 10.01 0.56
C ARG A 108 -6.31 10.85 -0.30
N LYS A 109 -7.57 10.42 -0.41
CA LYS A 109 -8.61 11.23 -1.06
C LYS A 109 -8.64 12.65 -0.46
N GLY A 110 -8.62 13.67 -1.32
CA GLY A 110 -8.58 15.09 -0.97
C GLY A 110 -7.17 15.65 -0.70
N ASN A 111 -6.13 14.80 -0.60
CA ASN A 111 -4.73 15.21 -0.52
C ASN A 111 -3.84 14.05 -0.94
N GLY A 112 -3.88 13.71 -2.20
CA GLY A 112 -3.15 12.60 -2.80
C GLY A 112 -2.36 13.03 -4.02
N THR A 113 -1.34 12.24 -4.33
CA THR A 113 -0.51 12.38 -5.51
C THR A 113 -0.38 11.01 -6.16
N VAL A 114 -0.60 10.95 -7.47
CA VAL A 114 -0.28 9.80 -8.32
C VAL A 114 1.01 10.10 -9.05
N ILE A 115 1.96 9.19 -9.00
CA ILE A 115 3.25 9.30 -9.66
C ILE A 115 3.38 8.14 -10.65
N LEU A 116 3.57 8.45 -11.92
CA LEU A 116 3.88 7.48 -12.96
C LEU A 116 5.38 7.56 -13.28
N SER A 117 6.02 6.43 -13.48
CA SER A 117 7.38 6.48 -13.97
C SER A 117 7.41 6.83 -15.46
N ALA A 118 8.44 7.56 -15.86
CA ALA A 118 8.67 7.85 -17.28
C ALA A 118 8.79 6.55 -18.09
N GLU A 119 9.45 5.54 -17.52
CA GLU A 119 9.60 4.22 -18.12
C GLU A 119 8.24 3.54 -18.37
N LEU A 120 7.27 3.74 -17.47
CA LEU A 120 5.91 3.21 -17.63
C LEU A 120 5.18 3.93 -18.78
N ILE A 121 5.28 5.25 -18.84
CA ILE A 121 4.68 6.06 -19.91
C ILE A 121 5.24 5.70 -21.29
N TYR A 122 6.54 5.36 -21.37
CA TYR A 122 7.16 4.91 -22.62
C TYR A 122 6.81 3.44 -22.99
N LEU A 123 6.49 2.61 -22.00
CA LEU A 123 6.18 1.20 -22.21
C LEU A 123 4.74 0.97 -22.66
N LEU A 124 3.81 1.73 -22.10
CA LEU A 124 2.38 1.48 -22.21
C LEU A 124 1.71 2.32 -23.29
N ASP A 125 0.67 1.77 -23.92
CA ASP A 125 -0.22 2.53 -24.76
C ASP A 125 -1.09 3.47 -23.91
N PHE A 126 -1.71 4.45 -24.52
CA PHE A 126 -2.49 5.49 -23.83
C PHE A 126 -3.56 4.92 -22.89
N ASP A 127 -4.37 3.98 -23.37
CA ASP A 127 -5.44 3.36 -22.59
C ASP A 127 -4.91 2.45 -21.45
N GLU A 128 -3.74 1.85 -21.63
CA GLU A 128 -3.06 1.06 -20.63
C GLU A 128 -2.49 1.93 -19.50
N ALA A 129 -1.82 3.04 -19.86
CA ALA A 129 -1.32 4.01 -18.89
C ALA A 129 -2.46 4.68 -18.11
N ALA A 130 -3.56 5.03 -18.79
CA ALA A 130 -4.76 5.56 -18.14
C ALA A 130 -5.38 4.55 -17.17
N ALA A 131 -5.42 3.26 -17.51
CA ALA A 131 -5.93 2.22 -16.62
C ALA A 131 -5.02 1.99 -15.40
N VAL A 132 -3.70 2.13 -15.52
CA VAL A 132 -2.79 2.12 -14.38
C VAL A 132 -3.00 3.35 -13.51
N ALA A 133 -3.17 4.54 -14.09
CA ALA A 133 -3.49 5.75 -13.33
C ALA A 133 -4.83 5.63 -12.60
N ALA A 134 -5.85 5.00 -13.22
CA ALA A 134 -7.13 4.69 -12.58
C ALA A 134 -6.99 3.73 -11.39
N HIS A 135 -6.09 2.75 -11.49
CA HIS A 135 -5.77 1.84 -10.39
C HIS A 135 -5.14 2.60 -9.21
N GLU A 136 -4.21 3.52 -9.46
CA GLU A 136 -3.62 4.38 -8.44
C GLU A 136 -4.65 5.31 -7.79
N LEU A 137 -5.57 5.88 -8.59
CA LEU A 137 -6.70 6.65 -8.07
C LEU A 137 -7.59 5.82 -7.15
N ALA A 138 -7.81 4.53 -7.45
CA ALA A 138 -8.57 3.64 -6.59
C ALA A 138 -7.91 3.45 -5.22
N HIS A 139 -6.59 3.37 -5.13
CA HIS A 139 -5.85 3.33 -3.86
C HIS A 139 -6.07 4.60 -3.01
N LEU A 140 -6.04 5.78 -3.63
CA LEU A 140 -6.33 7.05 -2.94
C LEU A 140 -7.78 7.12 -2.47
N LYS A 141 -8.74 6.74 -3.33
CA LYS A 141 -10.17 6.67 -3.03
C LYS A 141 -10.44 5.76 -1.83
N ASN A 142 -9.81 4.60 -1.79
CA ASN A 142 -9.97 3.59 -0.74
C ASN A 142 -9.13 3.89 0.51
N ARG A 143 -8.33 4.97 0.51
CA ARG A 143 -7.44 5.39 1.61
C ARG A 143 -6.44 4.32 2.01
N ASP A 144 -5.92 3.63 1.03
CA ASP A 144 -5.10 2.43 1.20
C ASP A 144 -3.83 2.69 1.98
N SER A 145 -3.18 3.84 1.78
CA SER A 145 -1.99 4.23 2.55
C SER A 145 -2.24 4.29 4.06
N ILE A 146 -3.44 4.72 4.50
CA ILE A 146 -3.78 4.78 5.93
C ILE A 146 -3.84 3.37 6.52
N PHE A 147 -4.49 2.43 5.84
CA PHE A 147 -4.58 1.05 6.32
C PHE A 147 -3.21 0.37 6.41
N MET A 148 -2.33 0.62 5.44
CA MET A 148 -0.97 0.08 5.47
C MET A 148 -0.16 0.65 6.64
N VAL A 149 -0.21 1.97 6.84
CA VAL A 149 0.46 2.61 7.98
C VAL A 149 -0.07 2.11 9.31
N VAL A 150 -1.39 1.93 9.47
CA VAL A 150 -1.97 1.37 10.70
C VAL A 150 -1.46 -0.04 10.96
N GLY A 151 -1.42 -0.91 9.92
CA GLY A 151 -0.89 -2.27 10.06
C GLY A 151 0.59 -2.29 10.44
N GLU A 152 1.41 -1.45 9.81
CA GLU A 152 2.84 -1.37 10.10
C GLU A 152 3.14 -0.74 11.47
N SER A 153 2.34 0.24 11.88
CA SER A 153 2.40 0.83 13.22
C SER A 153 2.21 -0.23 14.31
N LEU A 154 1.30 -1.18 14.11
CA LEU A 154 1.11 -2.29 15.04
C LEU A 154 2.37 -3.15 15.16
N SER A 155 3.02 -3.48 14.05
CA SER A 155 4.28 -4.25 14.05
C SER A 155 5.38 -3.52 14.83
N THR A 156 5.48 -2.21 14.65
CA THR A 156 6.45 -1.35 15.36
C THR A 156 6.14 -1.30 16.86
N LEU A 157 4.88 -1.13 17.25
CA LEU A 157 4.47 -1.12 18.66
C LEU A 157 4.75 -2.43 19.37
N ILE A 158 4.56 -3.58 18.71
CA ILE A 158 4.94 -4.89 19.23
C ILE A 158 6.45 -4.94 19.49
N GLY A 159 7.26 -4.45 18.54
CA GLY A 159 8.72 -4.37 18.72
C GLY A 159 9.13 -3.52 19.92
N LEU A 160 8.51 -2.33 20.06
CA LEU A 160 8.75 -1.43 21.19
C LEU A 160 8.34 -2.05 22.53
N ALA A 161 7.20 -2.77 22.58
CA ALA A 161 6.75 -3.46 23.78
C ALA A 161 7.75 -4.56 24.21
N VAL A 162 8.31 -5.31 23.26
CA VAL A 162 9.36 -6.31 23.54
C VAL A 162 10.61 -5.64 24.11
N LEU A 163 11.07 -4.54 23.48
CA LEU A 163 12.24 -3.79 23.96
C LEU A 163 12.00 -3.22 25.37
N LEU A 164 10.79 -2.77 25.66
CA LEU A 164 10.44 -2.29 27.00
C LEU A 164 10.53 -3.41 28.04
N VAL A 165 9.97 -4.58 27.75
CA VAL A 165 10.04 -5.75 28.68
C VAL A 165 11.49 -6.12 28.95
N ILE A 166 12.35 -6.17 27.93
CA ILE A 166 13.77 -6.50 28.06
C ILE A 166 14.49 -5.43 28.91
N GLY A 167 14.14 -4.15 28.71
CA GLY A 167 14.75 -3.04 29.44
C GLY A 167 14.40 -2.95 30.93
N ILE A 168 13.25 -3.51 31.34
CA ILE A 168 12.79 -3.48 32.74
C ILE A 168 12.95 -4.81 33.49
N SER A 169 13.27 -5.90 32.80
CA SER A 169 13.37 -7.24 33.38
C SER A 169 14.83 -7.70 33.47
N ASP A 170 15.28 -8.00 34.70
CA ASP A 170 16.58 -8.61 34.93
C ASP A 170 16.58 -10.13 34.75
N ASN A 171 15.41 -10.72 34.47
CA ASN A 171 15.27 -12.18 34.33
C ASN A 171 15.48 -12.60 32.85
N PRO A 172 16.57 -13.34 32.54
CA PRO A 172 16.87 -13.77 31.18
C PRO A 172 15.76 -14.62 30.53
N LEU A 173 15.05 -15.44 31.34
CA LEU A 173 13.97 -16.27 30.84
C LEU A 173 12.77 -15.42 30.38
N VAL A 174 12.42 -14.40 31.15
CA VAL A 174 11.36 -13.41 30.74
C VAL A 174 11.74 -12.72 29.45
N ASN A 175 13.00 -12.33 29.31
CA ASN A 175 13.50 -11.65 28.10
C ASN A 175 13.43 -12.57 26.87
N ILE A 176 13.80 -13.85 27.01
CA ILE A 176 13.70 -14.85 25.94
C ILE A 176 12.22 -15.07 25.55
N ILE A 177 11.34 -15.21 26.53
CA ILE A 177 9.90 -15.39 26.29
C ILE A 177 9.34 -14.14 25.55
N ALA A 178 9.68 -12.93 25.99
CA ALA A 178 9.24 -11.70 25.35
C ALA A 178 9.71 -11.61 23.88
N LEU A 179 10.97 -11.98 23.62
CA LEU A 179 11.50 -12.04 22.25
C LEU A 179 10.72 -13.04 21.38
N VAL A 180 10.51 -14.26 21.86
CA VAL A 180 9.82 -15.30 21.10
C VAL A 180 8.37 -14.90 20.82
N LEU A 181 7.64 -14.42 21.83
CA LEU A 181 6.26 -13.97 21.66
C LEU A 181 6.18 -12.74 20.75
N GLY A 182 7.14 -11.81 20.85
CA GLY A 182 7.22 -10.67 19.97
C GLY A 182 7.46 -11.05 18.50
N MET A 183 8.37 -12.00 18.25
CA MET A 183 8.63 -12.53 16.90
C MET A 183 7.39 -13.22 16.31
N ILE A 184 6.71 -14.04 17.09
CA ILE A 184 5.47 -14.72 16.67
C ILE A 184 4.40 -13.67 16.34
N SER A 185 4.16 -12.72 17.26
CA SER A 185 3.16 -11.66 17.05
C SER A 185 3.47 -10.81 15.82
N LYS A 186 4.74 -10.45 15.62
CA LYS A 186 5.19 -9.71 14.44
C LYS A 186 4.95 -10.50 13.15
N LEU A 187 5.25 -11.79 13.13
CA LEU A 187 4.99 -12.67 12.00
C LEU A 187 3.49 -12.72 11.67
N PHE A 188 2.63 -12.91 12.66
CA PHE A 188 1.18 -12.88 12.45
C PHE A 188 0.70 -11.55 11.91
N THR A 189 1.13 -10.44 12.51
CA THR A 189 0.77 -9.08 12.03
C THR A 189 1.19 -8.89 10.57
N MET A 190 2.41 -9.29 10.21
CA MET A 190 2.91 -9.23 8.84
C MET A 190 2.03 -10.04 7.88
N LEU A 191 1.67 -11.27 8.22
CA LEU A 191 0.80 -12.11 7.38
C LEU A 191 -0.58 -11.47 7.17
N PHE A 192 -1.16 -10.84 8.20
CA PHE A 192 -2.43 -10.14 8.08
C PHE A 192 -2.32 -8.87 7.23
N VAL A 193 -1.25 -8.09 7.38
CA VAL A 193 -0.99 -6.90 6.54
C VAL A 193 -0.85 -7.30 5.08
N LEU A 194 -0.09 -8.36 4.79
CA LEU A 194 0.07 -8.90 3.43
C LEU A 194 -1.25 -9.41 2.84
N ALA A 195 -2.07 -10.09 3.65
CA ALA A 195 -3.39 -10.56 3.19
C ALA A 195 -4.32 -9.38 2.88
N LEU A 196 -4.32 -8.35 3.73
CA LEU A 196 -5.10 -7.13 3.54
C LEU A 196 -4.65 -6.39 2.27
N SER A 197 -3.34 -6.22 2.08
CA SER A 197 -2.76 -5.61 0.88
C SER A 197 -3.26 -6.30 -0.40
N ARG A 198 -3.18 -7.63 -0.47
CA ARG A 198 -3.69 -8.39 -1.63
C ARG A 198 -5.18 -8.20 -1.90
N TYR A 199 -6.01 -8.10 -0.87
CA TYR A 199 -7.44 -7.86 -1.05
C TYR A 199 -7.72 -6.46 -1.59
N ARG A 200 -6.91 -5.50 -1.21
CA ARG A 200 -7.01 -4.10 -1.66
C ARG A 200 -6.59 -3.94 -3.11
N GLU A 201 -5.57 -4.67 -3.56
CA GLU A 201 -5.23 -4.76 -4.98
C GLU A 201 -6.42 -5.21 -5.83
N TYR A 202 -7.11 -6.27 -5.40
CA TYR A 202 -8.30 -6.71 -6.11
C TYR A 202 -9.47 -5.72 -6.06
N ALA A 203 -9.55 -4.91 -5.02
CA ALA A 203 -10.54 -3.84 -4.94
C ALA A 203 -10.17 -2.69 -5.87
N ALA A 204 -8.88 -2.31 -5.92
CA ALA A 204 -8.37 -1.28 -6.82
C ALA A 204 -8.52 -1.69 -8.30
N ASP A 205 -8.18 -2.94 -8.65
CA ASP A 205 -8.40 -3.49 -9.98
C ASP A 205 -9.86 -3.40 -10.42
N ARG A 206 -10.79 -3.74 -9.51
CA ARG A 206 -12.23 -3.64 -9.77
C ARG A 206 -12.67 -2.20 -10.00
N ASP A 207 -12.22 -1.29 -9.14
CA ASP A 207 -12.64 0.12 -9.19
C ASP A 207 -12.06 0.81 -10.42
N ALA A 208 -10.81 0.48 -10.81
CA ALA A 208 -10.21 0.92 -12.05
C ALA A 208 -10.96 0.41 -13.28
N ALA A 209 -11.25 -0.91 -13.34
CA ALA A 209 -12.02 -1.50 -14.43
C ALA A 209 -13.42 -0.90 -14.56
N ALA A 210 -14.08 -0.58 -13.44
CA ALA A 210 -15.38 0.07 -13.43
C ALA A 210 -15.32 1.51 -13.97
N ALA A 211 -14.28 2.27 -13.61
CA ALA A 211 -14.09 3.64 -14.08
C ALA A 211 -13.73 3.71 -15.58
N MET A 212 -12.92 2.76 -16.05
CA MET A 212 -12.51 2.64 -17.46
C MET A 212 -13.55 1.93 -18.35
N GLY A 213 -14.61 1.37 -17.76
CA GLY A 213 -15.63 0.59 -18.49
C GLY A 213 -15.15 -0.82 -18.92
N SER A 214 -13.88 -1.17 -18.75
CA SER A 214 -13.28 -2.47 -19.07
C SER A 214 -12.03 -2.73 -18.20
N GLY A 215 -11.80 -4.01 -17.87
CA GLY A 215 -10.56 -4.46 -17.24
C GLY A 215 -9.42 -4.78 -18.23
N ASP A 216 -9.70 -4.84 -19.53
CA ASP A 216 -8.73 -5.27 -20.55
C ASP A 216 -7.50 -4.36 -20.65
N PRO A 217 -7.61 -3.00 -20.62
CA PRO A 217 -6.44 -2.13 -20.66
C PRO A 217 -5.49 -2.39 -19.49
N LEU A 218 -6.03 -2.51 -18.26
CA LEU A 218 -5.22 -2.81 -17.09
C LEU A 218 -4.58 -4.21 -17.16
N ALA A 219 -5.31 -5.21 -17.70
CA ALA A 219 -4.78 -6.55 -17.90
C ALA A 219 -3.62 -6.58 -18.91
N ARG A 220 -3.69 -5.78 -19.98
CA ARG A 220 -2.59 -5.63 -20.95
C ARG A 220 -1.39 -4.91 -20.33
N ALA A 221 -1.65 -3.81 -19.59
CA ALA A 221 -0.61 -3.07 -18.87
C ALA A 221 0.17 -3.98 -17.93
N LEU A 222 -0.53 -4.77 -17.11
CA LEU A 222 0.08 -5.73 -16.18
C LEU A 222 1.01 -6.72 -16.89
N ARG A 223 0.60 -7.28 -18.05
CA ARG A 223 1.45 -8.19 -18.84
C ARG A 223 2.71 -7.52 -19.37
N LYS A 224 2.57 -6.28 -19.89
CA LYS A 224 3.72 -5.53 -20.42
C LYS A 224 4.72 -5.18 -19.30
N ILE A 225 4.21 -4.73 -18.15
CA ILE A 225 5.05 -4.38 -17.00
C ILE A 225 5.79 -5.61 -16.48
N GLU A 226 5.10 -6.74 -16.31
CA GLU A 226 5.72 -7.99 -15.87
C GLU A 226 6.78 -8.51 -16.85
N ALA A 227 6.49 -8.46 -18.15
CA ALA A 227 7.44 -8.86 -19.20
C ALA A 227 8.68 -7.94 -19.27
N SER A 228 8.56 -6.69 -18.83
CA SER A 228 9.67 -5.72 -18.80
C SER A 228 10.48 -5.77 -17.50
N ALA A 229 10.04 -6.52 -16.50
CA ALA A 229 10.69 -6.58 -15.19
C ALA A 229 12.06 -7.25 -15.29
N ASP A 230 13.12 -6.43 -15.21
CA ASP A 230 14.51 -6.87 -15.10
C ASP A 230 14.99 -6.66 -13.65
N PRO A 231 15.21 -7.73 -12.89
CA PRO A 231 15.63 -7.63 -11.49
C PRO A 231 16.95 -6.87 -11.29
N SER A 232 17.78 -6.78 -12.34
CA SER A 232 19.09 -6.11 -12.27
C SER A 232 19.03 -4.58 -12.37
N ARG A 233 17.88 -4.01 -12.79
CA ARG A 233 17.70 -2.58 -13.06
C ARG A 233 16.97 -1.80 -11.95
N ALA A 234 16.52 -2.47 -10.90
CA ALA A 234 15.77 -1.83 -9.84
C ALA A 234 16.63 -0.87 -9.00
N ALA A 235 16.47 0.41 -9.26
CA ALA A 235 17.06 1.49 -8.47
C ALA A 235 16.09 2.08 -7.43
N VAL A 236 14.95 1.41 -7.16
CA VAL A 236 13.92 1.90 -6.24
C VAL A 236 14.34 1.61 -4.80
N PRO A 237 14.42 2.62 -3.91
CA PRO A 237 14.69 2.41 -2.49
C PRO A 237 13.72 1.41 -1.86
N GLU A 238 14.20 0.55 -0.94
CA GLU A 238 13.43 -0.57 -0.39
C GLU A 238 12.10 -0.13 0.28
N ASN A 239 12.12 1.03 0.93
CA ASN A 239 10.95 1.65 1.56
C ASN A 239 9.90 2.18 0.56
N VAL A 240 10.31 2.50 -0.67
CA VAL A 240 9.43 2.95 -1.76
C VAL A 240 8.90 1.75 -2.55
N ASN A 241 9.71 0.69 -2.68
CA ASN A 241 9.37 -0.52 -3.44
C ASN A 241 8.06 -1.19 -2.96
N ALA A 242 7.75 -1.13 -1.66
CA ALA A 242 6.51 -1.65 -1.09
C ALA A 242 5.24 -0.86 -1.52
N LEU A 243 5.41 0.37 -2.01
CA LEU A 243 4.33 1.24 -2.49
C LEU A 243 4.18 1.20 -4.02
N CYS A 244 5.10 0.53 -4.71
CA CYS A 244 5.11 0.47 -6.16
C CYS A 244 4.07 -0.53 -6.69
N PHE A 245 3.50 -0.21 -7.85
CA PHE A 245 2.52 -1.03 -8.56
C PHE A 245 3.03 -2.45 -8.90
N SER A 246 4.32 -2.57 -9.22
CA SER A 246 5.02 -3.84 -9.45
C SER A 246 6.32 -3.86 -8.66
N PRO A 247 6.37 -4.52 -7.48
CA PRO A 247 7.61 -4.64 -6.74
C PRO A 247 8.58 -5.54 -7.49
N VAL A 248 9.84 -5.14 -7.52
CA VAL A 248 10.91 -5.94 -8.13
C VAL A 248 11.18 -7.15 -7.24
N SER A 249 10.88 -8.34 -7.76
CA SER A 249 11.00 -9.59 -7.01
C SER A 249 12.43 -10.14 -6.96
N MET A 250 12.93 -10.40 -5.77
CA MET A 250 14.16 -11.14 -5.53
C MET A 250 13.85 -12.49 -4.85
N GLY A 251 13.69 -13.56 -5.64
CA GLY A 251 13.78 -14.96 -5.17
C GLY A 251 12.46 -15.68 -4.82
N LEU A 252 12.56 -16.99 -4.64
CA LEU A 252 11.46 -17.96 -4.46
C LEU A 252 10.54 -17.74 -3.24
N LEU A 253 11.00 -17.05 -2.21
CA LEU A 253 10.20 -16.71 -1.01
C LEU A 253 9.35 -15.45 -1.22
N THR A 254 9.60 -14.65 -2.24
CA THR A 254 8.94 -13.38 -2.49
C THR A 254 7.46 -13.53 -2.87
N GLY A 255 7.08 -14.63 -3.51
CA GLY A 255 5.68 -14.87 -3.85
C GLY A 255 4.75 -15.02 -2.64
N LEU A 256 5.24 -15.53 -1.50
CA LEU A 256 4.49 -15.64 -0.24
C LEU A 256 4.49 -14.31 0.54
N LEU A 257 5.56 -13.54 0.43
CA LEU A 257 5.79 -12.30 1.18
C LEU A 257 5.51 -11.04 0.33
N SER A 258 5.11 -11.19 -0.94
CA SER A 258 4.73 -10.07 -1.80
C SER A 258 3.47 -9.38 -1.28
N THR A 259 3.50 -8.05 -1.27
CA THR A 259 2.35 -7.18 -0.98
C THR A 259 1.28 -7.26 -2.07
N HIS A 260 1.67 -7.62 -3.30
CA HIS A 260 0.76 -7.76 -4.44
C HIS A 260 0.42 -9.23 -4.71
N PRO A 261 -0.82 -9.54 -5.16
CA PRO A 261 -1.16 -10.88 -5.61
C PRO A 261 -0.46 -11.21 -6.93
N PRO A 262 -0.34 -12.50 -7.29
CA PRO A 262 0.21 -12.90 -8.59
C PRO A 262 -0.50 -12.22 -9.76
N THR A 263 0.27 -11.69 -10.71
CA THR A 263 -0.22 -10.92 -11.86
C THR A 263 -1.24 -11.72 -12.67
N GLU A 264 -1.02 -13.00 -12.90
CA GLU A 264 -1.94 -13.87 -13.64
C GLU A 264 -3.33 -13.89 -13.00
N ARG A 265 -3.40 -13.95 -11.66
CA ARG A 265 -4.69 -13.94 -10.94
C ARG A 265 -5.40 -12.60 -11.03
N ARG A 266 -4.68 -11.50 -11.12
CA ARG A 266 -5.25 -10.16 -11.36
C ARG A 266 -5.81 -10.11 -12.78
N ILE A 267 -5.04 -10.56 -13.78
CA ILE A 267 -5.44 -10.60 -15.19
C ILE A 267 -6.70 -11.46 -15.40
N GLU A 268 -6.71 -12.70 -14.89
CA GLU A 268 -7.89 -13.58 -14.98
C GLU A 268 -9.17 -12.90 -14.44
N ARG A 269 -9.05 -12.15 -13.35
CA ARG A 269 -10.18 -11.45 -12.73
C ARG A 269 -10.64 -10.22 -13.51
N LEU A 270 -9.71 -9.48 -14.10
CA LEU A 270 -10.02 -8.34 -14.95
C LEU A 270 -10.74 -8.78 -16.22
N GLN A 271 -10.35 -9.92 -16.80
CA GLN A 271 -10.93 -10.46 -18.03
C GLN A 271 -12.22 -11.27 -17.82
N SER A 272 -12.53 -11.67 -16.60
CA SER A 272 -13.76 -12.39 -16.27
C SER A 272 -14.97 -11.48 -16.00
N ARG A 273 -14.78 -10.20 -16.18
CA ARG A 273 -15.78 -9.14 -16.00
C ARG A 273 -16.08 -8.46 -17.32
#